data_208e451d7a8ff1911a5b4487568f0529
#
_entry.id   208e451d7a8ff1911a5b4487568f0529
#
_cell.length_a   1.000
_cell.length_b   1.000
_cell.length_c   1.000
_cell.angle_alpha   90.00
_cell.angle_beta   90.00
_cell.angle_gamma   90.00
#
_symmetry.space_group_name_H-M   'P 1'
#
loop_
_entity.id
_entity.type
_entity.pdbx_description
1 polymer ?
#
loop_
_entity_poly.entity_id
_entity_poly.type
_entity_poly.pdbx_seq_one_letter_code
_entity_poly.pdbx_strand_id
1 'polypeptide(L)' 'MTAEDEVGKALYLGPDLAGNLLEVVSVIREDGSEMVIHAMPMRRMYESLLREAGN' A
#
# COMPACT_ATOMS: atom_id res chain seq x y z
N MET A 1 14.26 2.55 8.01
CA MET A 1 14.01 2.63 9.45
C MET A 1 12.95 1.62 9.85
N THR A 2 13.18 0.94 10.92
CA THR A 2 12.24 -0.05 11.40
C THR A 2 11.60 0.44 12.69
N ALA A 3 10.27 0.47 12.72
CA ALA A 3 9.55 0.81 13.94
C ALA A 3 9.57 -0.43 14.85
N GLU A 4 9.98 -0.26 16.09
CA GLU A 4 10.05 -1.39 17.03
C GLU A 4 8.69 -2.00 17.33
N ASP A 5 7.62 -1.20 17.22
CA ASP A 5 6.26 -1.63 17.49
C ASP A 5 5.52 -2.06 16.21
N GLU A 6 6.23 -2.19 15.10
CA GLU A 6 5.62 -2.61 13.85
C GLU A 6 5.25 -4.10 13.92
N VAL A 7 3.98 -4.41 13.68
CA VAL A 7 3.50 -5.80 13.65
C VAL A 7 3.10 -6.26 12.26
N GLY A 8 3.10 -5.36 11.28
CA GLY A 8 2.77 -5.75 9.92
C GLY A 8 2.88 -4.59 8.95
N LYS A 9 2.68 -4.91 7.67
CA LYS A 9 2.65 -3.95 6.60
C LYS A 9 1.44 -4.20 5.72
N ALA A 10 0.94 -3.15 5.10
CA ALA A 10 -0.18 -3.24 4.17
C ALA A 10 0.21 -2.58 2.86
N LEU A 11 -0.21 -3.21 1.76
CA LEU A 11 -0.03 -2.67 0.43
C LEU A 11 -1.39 -2.36 -0.14
N TYR A 12 -1.61 -1.12 -0.53
CA TYR A 12 -2.86 -0.69 -1.15
C TYR A 12 -2.58 -0.32 -2.60
N LEU A 13 -3.40 -0.81 -3.51
CA LEU A 13 -3.31 -0.49 -4.93
C LEU A 13 -4.63 0.09 -5.37
N GLY A 14 -4.60 1.24 -6.03
CA GLY A 14 -5.84 1.82 -6.50
C GLY A 14 -5.61 3.17 -7.17
N PRO A 15 -6.67 3.72 -7.77
CA PRO A 15 -6.58 4.99 -8.45
C PRO A 15 -6.68 6.17 -7.48
N ASP A 16 -6.01 7.27 -7.84
CA ASP A 16 -6.26 8.54 -7.18
C ASP A 16 -7.47 9.20 -7.84
N LEU A 17 -7.78 10.43 -7.44
CA LEU A 17 -8.96 11.13 -7.97
C LEU A 17 -8.85 11.43 -9.46
N ALA A 18 -7.64 11.48 -9.99
CA ALA A 18 -7.42 11.73 -11.42
C ALA A 18 -7.37 10.43 -12.24
N GLY A 19 -7.52 9.28 -11.58
CA GLY A 19 -7.47 7.99 -12.26
C GLY A 19 -6.08 7.40 -12.39
N ASN A 20 -5.06 8.03 -11.83
CA ASN A 20 -3.70 7.48 -11.85
C ASN A 20 -3.58 6.39 -10.80
N LEU A 21 -3.05 5.26 -11.20
CA LEU A 21 -2.87 4.13 -10.27
C LEU A 21 -1.71 4.40 -9.34
N LEU A 22 -1.93 4.15 -8.06
CA LEU A 22 -0.94 4.37 -7.02
C LEU A 22 -0.70 3.09 -6.24
N GLU A 23 0.52 2.96 -5.72
CA GLU A 23 0.83 1.97 -4.71
C GLU A 23 1.15 2.70 -3.41
N VAL A 24 0.55 2.25 -2.33
CA VAL A 24 0.71 2.85 -1.01
C VAL A 24 1.08 1.76 -0.03
N VAL A 25 2.16 1.95 0.70
CA VAL A 25 2.60 1.01 1.72
C VAL A 25 2.48 1.69 3.07
N SER A 26 1.92 0.98 4.03
CA SER A 26 1.82 1.47 5.39
C SER A 26 2.34 0.43 6.36
N VAL A 27 2.70 0.88 7.55
CA VAL A 27 3.06 -0.02 8.66
C VAL A 27 1.94 -0.01 9.68
N ILE A 28 1.69 -1.18 10.25
CA ILE A 28 0.66 -1.36 11.27
C ILE A 28 1.39 -1.58 12.59
N ARG A 29 1.00 -0.83 13.61
CA ARG A 29 1.63 -0.89 14.92
C ARG A 29 0.82 -1.76 15.87
N GLU A 30 1.44 -2.10 17.01
CA GLU A 30 0.79 -2.92 18.01
C GLU A 30 -0.52 -2.34 18.52
N ASP A 31 -0.62 -1.01 18.59
CA ASP A 31 -1.84 -0.38 19.06
C ASP A 31 -2.94 -0.33 18.01
N GLY A 32 -2.68 -0.89 16.84
CA GLY A 32 -3.64 -0.90 15.74
C GLY A 32 -3.58 0.32 14.84
N SER A 33 -2.73 1.27 15.16
CA SER A 33 -2.58 2.45 14.28
C SER A 33 -1.81 2.08 13.03
N GLU A 34 -2.04 2.85 11.99
CA GLU A 34 -1.43 2.60 10.69
C GLU A 34 -0.77 3.88 10.20
N MET A 35 0.46 3.77 9.69
CA MET A 35 1.19 4.93 9.20
C MET A 35 1.66 4.67 7.78
N VAL A 36 1.32 5.57 6.87
CA VAL A 36 1.78 5.50 5.49
C VAL A 36 3.27 5.87 5.45
N ILE A 37 4.08 4.98 4.88
CA ILE A 37 5.52 5.19 4.77
C ILE A 37 5.97 5.35 3.32
N HIS A 38 5.07 5.11 2.36
CA HIS A 38 5.43 5.11 0.95
C HIS A 38 4.18 5.28 0.12
N ALA A 39 4.23 6.19 -0.83
CA ALA A 39 3.16 6.36 -1.80
C ALA A 39 3.80 6.83 -3.10
N MET A 40 3.51 6.14 -4.20
CA MET A 40 4.10 6.46 -5.50
C MET A 40 3.22 5.91 -6.62
N PRO A 41 3.45 6.33 -7.87
CA PRO A 41 2.76 5.71 -8.99
C PRO A 41 2.97 4.20 -8.97
N MET A 42 1.90 3.45 -9.22
CA MET A 42 1.94 2.00 -9.12
C MET A 42 2.93 1.42 -10.14
N ARG A 43 3.81 0.55 -9.65
CA ARG A 43 4.77 -0.11 -10.52
C ARG A 43 4.08 -1.24 -11.29
N ARG A 44 4.60 -1.47 -12.47
CA ARG A 44 4.04 -2.46 -13.40
C ARG A 44 3.93 -3.85 -12.81
N MET A 45 4.84 -4.18 -11.91
CA MET A 45 4.86 -5.49 -11.28
C MET A 45 3.59 -5.82 -10.50
N TYR A 46 2.79 -4.80 -10.15
CA TYR A 46 1.56 -5.01 -9.40
C TYR A 46 0.31 -5.11 -10.27
N GLU A 47 0.44 -4.95 -11.59
CA GLU A 47 -0.71 -5.00 -12.47
C GLU A 47 -1.47 -6.31 -12.40
N SER A 48 -0.74 -7.43 -12.29
CA SER A 48 -1.38 -8.74 -12.21
C SER A 48 -2.19 -8.89 -10.93
N LEU A 49 -1.69 -8.36 -9.82
CA LEU A 49 -2.43 -8.41 -8.55
C LEU A 49 -3.72 -7.61 -8.64
N LEU A 50 -3.64 -6.43 -9.23
CA LEU A 50 -4.80 -5.58 -9.38
C LEU A 50 -5.85 -6.22 -10.28
N ARG A 51 -5.40 -6.87 -11.35
CA ARG A 51 -6.27 -7.54 -12.28
C ARG A 51 -6.98 -8.74 -11.63
N GLU A 52 -6.26 -9.50 -10.84
CA GLU A 52 -6.84 -10.62 -10.11
C GLU A 52 -7.86 -10.16 -9.10
N ALA A 53 -7.57 -9.07 -8.39
CA ALA A 53 -8.48 -8.53 -7.39
C ALA A 53 -9.74 -7.93 -8.03
N GLY A 54 -9.64 -7.47 -9.26
CA GLY A 54 -10.75 -6.86 -9.98
C GLY A 54 -11.75 -7.84 -10.56
N ASN A 55 -11.40 -9.10 -10.53
CA ASN A 55 -12.31 -10.15 -11.01
C ASN A 55 -13.18 -10.72 -9.89
#